data_35fd5a63c5ad6fd3b2b3ad7971745776
#
_entry.id   35fd5a63c5ad6fd3b2b3ad7971745776
#
_cell.length_a   1.000
_cell.length_b   1.000
_cell.length_c   1.000
_cell.angle_alpha   90.00
_cell.angle_beta   90.00
_cell.angle_gamma   90.00
#
_symmetry.space_group_name_H-M   'P 1'
#
loop_
_entity.id
_entity.type
_entity.pdbx_description
1 polymer ?
#
loop_
_entity_poly.entity_id
_entity_poly.type
_entity_poly.pdbx_seq_one_letter_code
_entity_poly.pdbx_strand_id
1 'polypeptide(L)'
;VIVPRKGVIELLRLLDGGDTPLQVRIGGSNIRAHVGDYIFTSKLVDGRFPDYRRVLPKNPDKALEAGCDLLKQAFARAAILSNEKFRGVRLYITENQLKITANNPEQEEAEEMLDVSYNGTELEIGFNVSYVLDVLNALKCENVRLLLTDSVSSVQIEDVASP
;
A
#
# COMPACT_ATOMS: atom_id res chain seq x y z
N VAL A 1 19.48 8.90 2.85
CA VAL A 1 19.25 9.67 1.62
C VAL A 1 18.04 9.12 0.89
N ILE A 2 17.40 9.92 0.05
CA ILE A 2 16.23 9.54 -0.75
C ILE A 2 16.66 9.49 -2.21
N VAL A 3 16.54 8.31 -2.82
CA VAL A 3 16.83 8.10 -4.25
C VAL A 3 15.53 8.15 -5.04
N PRO A 4 15.44 8.92 -6.15
CA PRO A 4 14.26 8.93 -6.99
C PRO A 4 13.92 7.53 -7.50
N ARG A 5 12.62 7.17 -7.54
CA ARG A 5 12.15 5.86 -8.03
C ARG A 5 12.73 5.50 -9.41
N LYS A 6 12.77 6.46 -10.34
CA LYS A 6 13.37 6.25 -11.67
C LYS A 6 14.83 5.83 -11.56
N GLY A 7 15.61 6.48 -10.68
CA GLY A 7 17.02 6.12 -10.45
C GLY A 7 17.17 4.70 -9.91
N VAL A 8 16.29 4.28 -9.00
CA VAL A 8 16.30 2.90 -8.47
C VAL A 8 16.00 1.88 -9.58
N ILE A 9 15.01 2.15 -10.43
CA ILE A 9 14.65 1.25 -11.54
C ILE A 9 15.79 1.13 -12.55
N GLU A 10 16.43 2.25 -12.92
CA GLU A 10 17.54 2.22 -13.87
C GLU A 10 18.78 1.53 -13.28
N LEU A 11 19.08 1.76 -12.00
CA LEU A 11 20.17 1.04 -11.34
C LEU A 11 19.88 -0.47 -11.29
N LEU A 12 18.64 -0.87 -10.98
CA LEU A 12 18.24 -2.29 -10.95
C LEU A 12 18.44 -2.97 -12.32
N ARG A 13 18.20 -2.25 -13.42
CA ARG A 13 18.42 -2.77 -14.78
C ARG A 13 19.89 -2.99 -15.12
N LEU A 14 20.80 -2.26 -14.47
CA LEU A 14 22.25 -2.41 -14.64
C LEU A 14 22.82 -3.55 -13.80
N LEU A 15 22.07 -4.03 -12.81
CA LEU A 15 22.48 -5.14 -11.95
C LEU A 15 22.03 -6.45 -12.60
N ASP A 16 22.99 -7.22 -13.07
CA ASP A 16 22.78 -8.52 -13.75
C ASP A 16 22.56 -9.70 -12.79
N GLY A 17 22.64 -9.44 -11.47
CA GLY A 17 22.55 -10.48 -10.44
C GLY A 17 23.80 -11.33 -10.27
N GLY A 18 24.91 -10.97 -10.94
CA GLY A 18 26.21 -11.61 -10.78
C GLY A 18 26.96 -11.17 -9.53
N ASP A 19 28.16 -11.75 -9.33
CA ASP A 19 29.04 -11.46 -8.18
C ASP A 19 29.90 -10.18 -8.36
N THR A 20 29.61 -9.37 -9.39
CA THR A 20 30.36 -8.12 -9.64
C THR A 20 30.14 -7.13 -8.49
N PRO A 21 31.22 -6.65 -7.84
CA PRO A 21 31.06 -5.72 -6.72
C PRO A 21 30.44 -4.41 -7.14
N LEU A 22 29.40 -4.00 -6.42
CA LEU A 22 28.78 -2.69 -6.55
C LEU A 22 29.44 -1.70 -5.61
N GLN A 23 30.10 -0.67 -6.17
CA GLN A 23 30.64 0.44 -5.38
C GLN A 23 29.68 1.61 -5.38
N VAL A 24 29.17 1.97 -4.21
CA VAL A 24 28.24 3.10 -4.05
C VAL A 24 28.95 4.24 -3.32
N ARG A 25 28.86 5.45 -3.89
CA ARG A 25 29.29 6.70 -3.27
C ARG A 25 28.11 7.65 -3.14
N ILE A 26 27.94 8.21 -1.95
CA ILE A 26 26.86 9.15 -1.64
C ILE A 26 27.50 10.52 -1.40
N GLY A 27 27.10 11.49 -2.21
CA GLY A 27 27.47 12.90 -2.05
C GLY A 27 26.35 13.70 -1.39
N GLY A 28 26.54 15.01 -1.27
CA GLY A 28 25.53 15.90 -0.68
C GLY A 28 24.21 15.97 -1.46
N SER A 29 24.26 15.87 -2.79
CA SER A 29 23.08 15.99 -3.66
C SER A 29 22.92 14.87 -4.68
N ASN A 30 23.82 13.89 -4.68
CA ASN A 30 23.81 12.80 -5.66
C ASN A 30 24.31 11.48 -5.08
N ILE A 31 23.91 10.41 -5.74
CA ILE A 31 24.42 9.05 -5.55
C ILE A 31 25.11 8.59 -6.84
N ARG A 32 26.26 7.95 -6.73
CA ARG A 32 26.98 7.34 -7.84
C ARG A 32 27.24 5.88 -7.53
N ALA A 33 26.95 5.02 -8.50
CA ALA A 33 27.18 3.57 -8.43
C ALA A 33 28.08 3.14 -9.59
N HIS A 34 29.09 2.32 -9.30
CA HIS A 34 29.94 1.65 -10.30
C HIS A 34 29.53 0.18 -10.35
N VAL A 35 29.12 -0.27 -11.54
CA VAL A 35 28.71 -1.65 -11.82
C VAL A 35 29.49 -2.12 -13.05
N GLY A 36 30.53 -2.95 -12.87
CA GLY A 36 31.43 -3.32 -13.96
C GLY A 36 31.99 -2.08 -14.66
N ASP A 37 31.78 -1.96 -15.97
CA ASP A 37 32.21 -0.82 -16.79
C ASP A 37 31.23 0.38 -16.76
N TYR A 38 30.14 0.27 -16.05
CA TYR A 38 29.10 1.31 -15.99
C TYR A 38 29.26 2.22 -14.78
N ILE A 39 29.04 3.52 -15.01
CA ILE A 39 28.93 4.52 -13.96
C ILE A 39 27.52 5.10 -14.00
N PHE A 40 26.73 4.78 -13.00
CA PHE A 40 25.40 5.35 -12.81
C PHE A 40 25.48 6.53 -11.85
N THR A 41 24.81 7.64 -12.18
CA THR A 41 24.69 8.80 -11.29
C THR A 41 23.25 9.28 -11.28
N SER A 42 22.70 9.49 -10.08
CA SER A 42 21.36 10.06 -9.90
C SER A 42 21.39 11.21 -8.89
N LYS A 43 20.56 12.24 -9.11
CA LYS A 43 20.29 13.23 -8.05
C LYS A 43 19.54 12.57 -6.90
N LEU A 44 19.80 13.05 -5.69
CA LEU A 44 19.00 12.71 -4.51
C LEU A 44 17.78 13.63 -4.42
N VAL A 45 16.72 13.16 -3.78
CA VAL A 45 15.57 13.98 -3.40
C VAL A 45 15.93 14.72 -2.11
N ASP A 46 15.74 16.04 -2.12
CA ASP A 46 15.99 16.87 -0.93
C ASP A 46 14.99 16.53 0.18
N GLY A 47 15.47 16.49 1.40
CA GLY A 47 14.67 16.24 2.60
C GLY A 47 15.13 15.04 3.40
N ARG A 48 14.45 14.85 4.52
CA ARG A 48 14.64 13.67 5.38
C ARG A 48 13.60 12.62 5.03
N PHE A 49 14.01 11.37 4.96
CA PHE A 49 13.07 10.26 4.81
C PHE A 49 12.08 10.27 5.98
N PRO A 50 10.76 10.21 5.72
CA PRO A 50 9.77 10.21 6.78
C PRO A 50 9.97 9.04 7.75
N ASP A 51 9.82 9.30 9.04
CA ASP A 51 9.80 8.23 10.05
C ASP A 51 8.44 7.50 9.96
N TYR A 52 8.44 6.26 9.45
CA TYR A 52 7.23 5.45 9.29
C TYR A 52 6.46 5.24 10.60
N ARG A 53 7.16 5.24 11.76
CA ARG A 53 6.53 5.09 13.08
C ARG A 53 5.56 6.23 13.41
N ARG A 54 5.71 7.38 12.74
CA ARG A 54 4.82 8.52 12.92
C ARG A 54 3.53 8.42 12.14
N VAL A 55 3.49 7.57 11.12
CA VAL A 55 2.30 7.36 10.29
C VAL A 55 1.49 6.14 10.70
N LEU A 56 2.07 5.26 11.51
CA LEU A 56 1.32 4.15 12.10
C LEU A 56 0.22 4.70 13.04
N PRO A 57 -1.01 4.15 12.99
CA PRO A 57 -2.08 4.57 13.87
C PRO A 57 -1.70 4.34 15.33
N LYS A 58 -2.04 5.31 16.18
CA LYS A 58 -1.83 5.20 17.62
C LYS A 58 -3.13 4.74 18.26
N ASN A 59 -3.07 3.61 18.97
CA ASN A 59 -4.18 3.04 19.72
C ASN A 59 -5.45 2.80 18.87
N PRO A 60 -5.36 2.00 17.80
CA PRO A 60 -6.55 1.59 17.08
C PRO A 60 -7.47 0.81 18.03
N ASP A 61 -8.76 1.14 18.02
CA ASP A 61 -9.76 0.55 18.92
C ASP A 61 -10.70 -0.42 18.19
N LYS A 62 -10.53 -0.57 16.87
CA LYS A 62 -11.34 -1.45 16.03
C LYS A 62 -10.43 -2.35 15.21
N ALA A 63 -10.80 -3.63 15.14
CA ALA A 63 -10.09 -4.62 14.35
C ALA A 63 -11.07 -5.35 13.44
N LEU A 64 -10.78 -5.38 12.14
CA LEU A 64 -11.46 -6.18 11.14
C LEU A 64 -10.53 -7.26 10.64
N GLU A 65 -10.94 -8.52 10.69
CA GLU A 65 -10.18 -9.64 10.16
C GLU A 65 -10.91 -10.29 8.99
N ALA A 66 -10.16 -10.62 7.95
CA ALA A 66 -10.69 -11.29 6.76
C ALA A 66 -9.62 -12.07 6.02
N GLY A 67 -10.04 -12.98 5.14
CA GLY A 67 -9.14 -13.70 4.24
C GLY A 67 -8.45 -12.73 3.28
N CYS A 68 -7.12 -12.80 3.19
CA CYS A 68 -6.32 -11.91 2.36
C CYS A 68 -6.74 -11.97 0.88
N ASP A 69 -6.88 -13.18 0.33
CA ASP A 69 -7.27 -13.39 -1.07
C ASP A 69 -8.71 -12.94 -1.35
N LEU A 70 -9.64 -13.13 -0.41
CA LEU A 70 -11.03 -12.67 -0.56
C LEU A 70 -11.08 -11.14 -0.64
N LEU A 71 -10.41 -10.45 0.27
CA LEU A 71 -10.31 -8.99 0.24
C LEU A 71 -9.66 -8.49 -1.05
N LYS A 72 -8.55 -9.10 -1.44
CA LYS A 72 -7.82 -8.73 -2.66
C LYS A 72 -8.68 -8.84 -3.90
N GLN A 73 -9.45 -9.94 -4.05
CA GLN A 73 -10.35 -10.14 -5.18
C GLN A 73 -11.49 -9.12 -5.18
N ALA A 74 -12.11 -8.84 -4.03
CA ALA A 74 -13.17 -7.86 -3.91
C ALA A 74 -12.70 -6.44 -4.25
N PHE A 75 -11.55 -6.02 -3.71
CA PHE A 75 -10.96 -4.74 -4.07
C PHE A 75 -10.55 -4.66 -5.53
N ALA A 76 -10.04 -5.75 -6.12
CA ALA A 76 -9.69 -5.79 -7.54
C ALA A 76 -10.93 -5.62 -8.44
N ARG A 77 -12.07 -6.24 -8.09
CA ARG A 77 -13.34 -6.06 -8.83
C ARG A 77 -13.89 -4.63 -8.65
N ALA A 78 -13.94 -4.12 -7.42
CA ALA A 78 -14.38 -2.75 -7.16
C ALA A 78 -13.49 -1.71 -7.87
N ALA A 79 -12.20 -1.98 -7.99
CA ALA A 79 -11.24 -1.11 -8.67
C ALA A 79 -11.56 -0.87 -10.16
N ILE A 80 -12.26 -1.81 -10.82
CA ILE A 80 -12.62 -1.71 -12.25
C ILE A 80 -13.49 -0.47 -12.49
N LEU A 81 -14.47 -0.24 -11.60
CA LEU A 81 -15.40 0.90 -11.69
C LEU A 81 -15.01 2.10 -10.80
N SER A 82 -13.81 2.08 -10.23
CA SER A 82 -13.31 3.25 -9.51
C SER A 82 -12.86 4.34 -10.48
N ASN A 83 -12.97 5.61 -10.04
CA ASN A 83 -12.45 6.74 -10.81
C ASN A 83 -10.97 6.52 -11.18
N GLU A 84 -10.61 6.62 -12.46
CA GLU A 84 -9.25 6.33 -12.97
C GLU A 84 -8.16 7.21 -12.34
N LYS A 85 -8.48 8.46 -12.04
CA LYS A 85 -7.53 9.42 -11.48
C LYS A 85 -7.37 9.30 -9.97
N PHE A 86 -8.48 9.16 -9.25
CA PHE A 86 -8.47 9.18 -7.79
C PHE A 86 -8.44 7.78 -7.17
N ARG A 87 -8.89 6.77 -7.92
CA ARG A 87 -8.91 5.37 -7.48
C ARG A 87 -9.61 5.17 -6.14
N GLY A 88 -10.65 5.97 -5.89
CA GLY A 88 -11.37 5.97 -4.63
C GLY A 88 -12.34 4.79 -4.51
N VAL A 89 -12.32 4.13 -3.37
CA VAL A 89 -13.32 3.16 -2.93
C VAL A 89 -13.78 3.52 -1.53
N ARG A 90 -15.01 3.17 -1.19
CA ARG A 90 -15.60 3.43 0.12
C ARG A 90 -15.96 2.11 0.78
N LEU A 91 -15.58 1.99 2.03
CA LEU A 91 -15.87 0.84 2.88
C LEU A 91 -16.95 1.23 3.89
N TYR A 92 -17.97 0.40 3.98
CA TYR A 92 -18.97 0.44 5.06
C TYR A 92 -18.79 -0.83 5.88
N ILE A 93 -18.38 -0.67 7.12
CA ILE A 93 -18.06 -1.76 8.04
C ILE A 93 -19.17 -1.81 9.09
N THR A 94 -19.83 -2.92 9.18
CA THR A 94 -20.86 -3.21 10.19
C THR A 94 -20.51 -4.52 10.88
N GLU A 95 -21.30 -4.95 11.85
CA GLU A 95 -21.07 -6.21 12.56
C GLU A 95 -20.94 -7.39 11.57
N ASN A 96 -19.75 -7.98 11.53
CA ASN A 96 -19.38 -9.13 10.68
C ASN A 96 -19.59 -8.93 9.16
N GLN A 97 -19.77 -7.70 8.70
CA GLN A 97 -19.99 -7.40 7.30
C GLN A 97 -19.11 -6.24 6.81
N LEU A 98 -18.54 -6.38 5.62
CA LEU A 98 -17.83 -5.34 4.89
C LEU A 98 -18.50 -5.14 3.54
N LYS A 99 -18.99 -3.93 3.29
CA LYS A 99 -19.41 -3.48 1.98
C LYS A 99 -18.38 -2.55 1.37
N ILE A 100 -17.94 -2.86 0.15
CA ILE A 100 -17.01 -2.03 -0.64
C ILE A 100 -17.79 -1.45 -1.80
N THR A 101 -17.77 -0.13 -1.96
CA THR A 101 -18.39 0.55 -3.10
C THR A 101 -17.38 1.36 -3.87
N ALA A 102 -17.54 1.41 -5.18
CA ALA A 102 -16.79 2.27 -6.09
C ALA A 102 -17.74 2.88 -7.11
N ASN A 103 -17.44 4.09 -7.55
CA ASN A 103 -18.16 4.74 -8.63
C ASN A 103 -17.20 5.55 -9.51
N ASN A 104 -17.58 5.74 -10.76
CA ASN A 104 -16.85 6.54 -11.73
C ASN A 104 -17.66 7.80 -12.13
N PRO A 105 -17.06 8.73 -12.90
CA PRO A 105 -17.76 9.91 -13.38
C PRO A 105 -18.94 9.61 -14.31
N GLU A 106 -18.97 8.45 -14.96
CA GLU A 106 -20.03 7.96 -15.83
C GLU A 106 -21.25 7.43 -15.05
N GLN A 107 -21.20 7.52 -13.70
CA GLN A 107 -22.26 7.06 -12.78
C GLN A 107 -22.45 5.53 -12.77
N GLU A 108 -21.44 4.80 -13.20
CA GLU A 108 -21.40 3.34 -12.99
C GLU A 108 -20.97 3.05 -11.54
N GLU A 109 -21.57 2.03 -10.95
CA GLU A 109 -21.34 1.66 -9.55
C GLU A 109 -20.96 0.18 -9.44
N ALA A 110 -20.00 -0.10 -8.56
CA ALA A 110 -19.69 -1.45 -8.11
C ALA A 110 -19.99 -1.56 -6.62
N GLU A 111 -20.56 -2.68 -6.24
CA GLU A 111 -20.77 -3.03 -4.83
C GLU A 111 -20.32 -4.46 -4.59
N GLU A 112 -19.50 -4.66 -3.58
CA GLU A 112 -19.02 -5.96 -3.10
C GLU A 112 -19.40 -6.12 -1.63
N MET A 113 -19.92 -7.29 -1.29
CA MET A 113 -20.27 -7.66 0.09
C MET A 113 -19.41 -8.85 0.52
N LEU A 114 -18.83 -8.74 1.70
CA LEU A 114 -17.96 -9.76 2.29
C LEU A 114 -18.35 -10.02 3.74
N ASP A 115 -18.34 -11.30 4.11
CA ASP A 115 -18.38 -11.69 5.51
C ASP A 115 -16.97 -11.55 6.10
N VAL A 116 -16.88 -10.84 7.22
CA VAL A 116 -15.62 -10.54 7.91
C VAL A 116 -15.80 -10.75 9.41
N SER A 117 -14.72 -10.82 10.15
CA SER A 117 -14.80 -10.79 11.61
C SER A 117 -14.62 -9.36 12.10
N TYR A 118 -15.70 -8.76 12.57
CA TYR A 118 -15.73 -7.39 13.09
C TYR A 118 -16.84 -7.24 14.13
N ASN A 119 -16.51 -6.67 15.28
CA ASN A 119 -17.44 -6.42 16.37
C ASN A 119 -17.40 -4.99 16.93
N GLY A 120 -16.76 -4.08 16.17
CA GLY A 120 -16.69 -2.66 16.53
C GLY A 120 -17.96 -1.90 16.14
N THR A 121 -17.95 -0.59 16.41
CA THR A 121 -19.00 0.32 15.96
C THR A 121 -18.96 0.47 14.44
N GLU A 122 -20.11 0.73 13.82
CA GLU A 122 -20.20 1.01 12.39
C GLU A 122 -19.21 2.10 11.97
N LEU A 123 -18.55 1.88 10.84
CA LEU A 123 -17.54 2.78 10.32
C LEU A 123 -17.65 2.90 8.80
N GLU A 124 -17.65 4.12 8.30
CA GLU A 124 -17.51 4.44 6.90
C GLU A 124 -16.15 5.09 6.68
N ILE A 125 -15.33 4.55 5.76
CA ILE A 125 -13.98 5.05 5.47
C ILE A 125 -13.64 4.91 3.99
N GLY A 126 -12.95 5.92 3.43
CA GLY A 126 -12.51 5.93 2.04
C GLY A 126 -11.03 5.57 1.88
N PHE A 127 -10.71 4.85 0.82
CA PHE A 127 -9.34 4.49 0.47
C PHE A 127 -9.04 4.72 -1.00
N ASN A 128 -7.75 4.90 -1.30
CA ASN A 128 -7.25 4.66 -2.65
C ASN A 128 -7.06 3.15 -2.82
N VAL A 129 -7.84 2.53 -3.71
CA VAL A 129 -7.83 1.08 -3.92
C VAL A 129 -6.48 0.55 -4.36
N SER A 130 -5.69 1.33 -5.11
CA SER A 130 -4.36 0.91 -5.55
C SER A 130 -3.42 0.69 -4.37
N TYR A 131 -3.48 1.57 -3.35
CA TYR A 131 -2.66 1.41 -2.15
C TYR A 131 -3.08 0.18 -1.33
N VAL A 132 -4.38 -0.07 -1.21
CA VAL A 132 -4.88 -1.28 -0.53
C VAL A 132 -4.41 -2.54 -1.24
N LEU A 133 -4.53 -2.58 -2.57
CA LEU A 133 -4.07 -3.71 -3.38
C LEU A 133 -2.55 -3.91 -3.29
N ASP A 134 -1.76 -2.83 -3.25
CA ASP A 134 -0.30 -2.92 -3.08
C ASP A 134 0.06 -3.58 -1.74
N VAL A 135 -0.62 -3.21 -0.66
CA VAL A 135 -0.43 -3.82 0.66
C VAL A 135 -0.82 -5.30 0.64
N LEU A 136 -2.03 -5.63 0.16
CA LEU A 136 -2.51 -7.01 0.10
C LEU A 136 -1.66 -7.91 -0.82
N ASN A 137 -1.02 -7.34 -1.85
CA ASN A 137 -0.06 -8.05 -2.68
C ASN A 137 1.30 -8.27 -1.99
N ALA A 138 1.70 -7.38 -1.10
CA ALA A 138 2.95 -7.50 -0.35
C ALA A 138 2.82 -8.52 0.81
N LEU A 139 1.65 -8.57 1.44
CA LEU A 139 1.35 -9.54 2.49
C LEU A 139 1.10 -10.92 1.88
N LYS A 140 1.94 -11.88 2.23
CA LYS A 140 1.82 -13.29 1.80
C LYS A 140 1.24 -14.13 2.93
N CYS A 141 0.04 -13.82 3.34
CA CYS A 141 -0.64 -14.44 4.47
C CYS A 141 -2.05 -14.93 4.09
N GLU A 142 -2.59 -15.82 4.88
CA GLU A 142 -3.95 -16.33 4.69
C GLU A 142 -4.99 -15.30 5.15
N ASN A 143 -4.78 -14.72 6.33
CA ASN A 143 -5.69 -13.75 6.95
C ASN A 143 -4.97 -12.44 7.26
N VAL A 144 -5.65 -11.34 7.02
CA VAL A 144 -5.19 -9.99 7.34
C VAL A 144 -6.07 -9.35 8.40
N ARG A 145 -5.48 -8.46 9.17
CA ARG A 145 -6.16 -7.63 10.16
C ARG A 145 -6.01 -6.17 9.78
N LEU A 146 -7.13 -5.46 9.68
CA LEU A 146 -7.17 -4.01 9.53
C LEU A 146 -7.41 -3.41 10.90
N LEU A 147 -6.49 -2.59 11.37
CA LEU A 147 -6.59 -1.83 12.61
C LEU A 147 -7.06 -0.42 12.29
N LEU A 148 -8.24 -0.07 12.79
CA LEU A 148 -8.99 1.14 12.47
C LEU A 148 -9.25 1.97 13.73
N THR A 149 -9.43 3.26 13.54
CA THR A 149 -9.82 4.21 14.60
C THR A 149 -11.10 4.95 14.20
N ASP A 150 -11.04 5.74 13.14
CA ASP A 150 -12.12 6.58 12.64
C ASP A 150 -12.07 6.70 11.09
N SER A 151 -12.97 7.52 10.54
CA SER A 151 -13.14 7.69 9.09
C SER A 151 -12.02 8.48 8.39
N VAL A 152 -11.12 9.12 9.14
CA VAL A 152 -10.08 10.03 8.59
C VAL A 152 -8.67 9.66 9.01
N SER A 153 -8.52 8.80 9.99
CA SER A 153 -7.22 8.33 10.47
C SER A 153 -6.61 7.29 9.54
N SER A 154 -5.29 7.16 9.58
CA SER A 154 -4.59 6.10 8.87
C SER A 154 -4.96 4.73 9.43
N VAL A 155 -4.94 3.72 8.57
CA VAL A 155 -5.25 2.33 8.89
C VAL A 155 -3.98 1.50 8.76
N GLN A 156 -3.75 0.62 9.71
CA GLN A 156 -2.70 -0.39 9.61
C GLN A 156 -3.31 -1.69 9.10
N ILE A 157 -2.63 -2.32 8.15
CA ILE A 157 -2.99 -3.65 7.65
C ILE A 157 -1.81 -4.57 7.95
N GLU A 158 -2.08 -5.66 8.64
CA GLU A 158 -1.05 -6.59 9.10
C GLU A 158 -1.46 -8.05 8.89
N ASP A 159 -0.49 -8.95 8.92
CA ASP A 159 -0.70 -10.39 8.98
C ASP A 159 -1.21 -10.77 10.36
N VAL A 160 -2.32 -11.50 10.46
CA VAL A 160 -2.86 -11.99 11.74
C VAL A 160 -1.87 -12.88 12.49
N ALA A 161 -1.07 -13.67 11.76
CA ALA A 161 -0.11 -14.61 12.34
C ALA A 161 1.23 -13.95 12.75
N SER A 162 1.55 -12.78 12.19
CA SER A 162 2.82 -12.06 12.42
C SER A 162 2.59 -10.56 12.41
N PRO A 163 1.95 -10.00 13.44
CA PRO A 163 1.59 -8.59 13.54
C PRO A 163 2.81 -7.66 13.75
#